data_972898c158b132db93107bc536c96f1b
#
_entry.id   972898c158b132db93107bc536c96f1b
#
_cell.length_a   1.000
_cell.length_b   1.000
_cell.length_c   1.000
_cell.angle_alpha   90.00
_cell.angle_beta   90.00
_cell.angle_gamma   90.00
#
_symmetry.space_group_name_H-M   'P 1'
#
loop_
_entity.id
_entity.type
_entity.pdbx_description
1 polymer ?
#
loop_
_entity_poly.entity_id
_entity_poly.type
_entity_poly.pdbx_seq_one_letter_code
_entity_poly.pdbx_strand_id
1 'polypeptide(L)'
;QGGRKMSTACFIPIKANSERVVGKNLRILNGKKLYEYIIENAIQSNSFDEIYIDTNSEEVSEYAKSKSCKIIERKDELAKNTANGNDLLNYHLKLFPNYDYYFQLFATAPFLQVNTIKECVNKLINTSVYDSVFTAIAHHGFFWFNENCVNYRPCVLPRSQDMMPVVEETTGLYGISKSALSKYKCRIGAKPYIYYVDKFEAVDI
;
A
#
# COMPACT_ATOMS: atom_id res chain seq x y z
N GLN A 1 22.28 2.33 25.27
CA GLN A 1 20.95 2.98 25.38
C GLN A 1 20.02 2.22 24.46
N GLY A 2 19.23 1.28 25.02
CA GLY A 2 18.22 0.51 24.29
C GLY A 2 17.05 1.44 23.91
N GLY A 3 17.04 1.90 22.66
CA GLY A 3 15.88 2.61 22.11
C GLY A 3 14.65 1.69 22.17
N ARG A 4 13.49 2.21 22.55
CA ARG A 4 12.21 1.51 22.48
C ARG A 4 12.04 0.99 21.04
N LYS A 5 11.76 -0.31 20.89
CA LYS A 5 11.40 -0.87 19.58
C LYS A 5 10.13 -0.17 19.07
N MET A 6 10.19 0.36 17.85
CA MET A 6 9.05 1.00 17.19
C MET A 6 8.03 -0.06 16.78
N SER A 7 6.77 0.16 17.10
CA SER A 7 5.68 -0.78 16.82
C SER A 7 5.05 -0.50 15.46
N THR A 8 4.78 -1.58 14.72
CA THR A 8 4.27 -1.53 13.34
C THR A 8 3.01 -2.38 13.19
N ALA A 9 2.00 -1.86 12.51
CA ALA A 9 0.82 -2.61 12.12
C ALA A 9 0.59 -2.54 10.61
N CYS A 10 0.26 -3.68 10.01
CA CYS A 10 -0.12 -3.79 8.61
C CYS A 10 -1.62 -4.05 8.51
N PHE A 11 -2.29 -3.29 7.66
CA PHE A 11 -3.72 -3.41 7.36
C PHE A 11 -3.91 -3.77 5.90
N ILE A 12 -4.61 -4.87 5.64
CA ILE A 12 -4.88 -5.37 4.29
C ILE A 12 -6.40 -5.37 4.07
N PRO A 13 -6.94 -4.33 3.40
CA PRO A 13 -8.35 -4.26 3.11
C PRO A 13 -8.72 -5.16 1.93
N ILE A 14 -9.62 -6.12 2.16
CA ILE A 14 -10.07 -7.08 1.16
C ILE A 14 -11.60 -7.14 1.15
N LYS A 15 -12.23 -6.54 0.13
CA LYS A 15 -13.68 -6.63 -0.07
C LYS A 15 -14.07 -7.97 -0.69
N ALA A 16 -15.19 -8.55 -0.24
CA ALA A 16 -15.80 -9.72 -0.87
C ALA A 16 -16.24 -9.40 -2.32
N ASN A 17 -16.84 -8.23 -2.53
CA ASN A 17 -17.36 -7.80 -3.81
C ASN A 17 -16.62 -6.55 -4.32
N SER A 18 -16.21 -6.60 -5.58
CA SER A 18 -15.70 -5.46 -6.33
C SER A 18 -16.74 -5.09 -7.39
N GLU A 19 -17.07 -3.81 -7.54
CA GLU A 19 -18.05 -3.35 -8.53
C GLU A 19 -17.59 -3.55 -9.96
N ARG A 20 -16.33 -3.25 -10.24
CA ARG A 20 -15.77 -3.34 -11.61
C ARG A 20 -15.58 -4.79 -12.05
N VAL A 21 -15.19 -5.67 -11.13
CA VAL A 21 -14.93 -7.08 -11.40
C VAL A 21 -15.47 -7.91 -10.23
N VAL A 22 -16.60 -8.56 -10.44
CA VAL A 22 -17.26 -9.38 -9.40
C VAL A 22 -16.29 -10.43 -8.86
N GLY A 23 -16.14 -10.45 -7.54
CA GLY A 23 -15.27 -11.42 -6.85
C GLY A 23 -13.78 -11.31 -7.20
N LYS A 24 -13.31 -10.14 -7.64
CA LYS A 24 -11.92 -9.92 -8.09
C LYS A 24 -10.87 -10.51 -7.15
N ASN A 25 -10.95 -10.22 -5.87
CA ASN A 25 -9.97 -10.68 -4.87
C ASN A 25 -10.01 -12.20 -4.63
N LEU A 26 -11.12 -12.85 -5.00
CA LEU A 26 -11.33 -14.29 -4.85
C LEU A 26 -10.93 -15.09 -6.11
N ARG A 27 -10.55 -14.41 -7.20
CA ARG A 27 -10.13 -15.08 -8.43
C ARG A 27 -8.79 -15.77 -8.27
N ILE A 28 -8.64 -16.87 -8.99
CA ILE A 28 -7.42 -17.66 -8.99
C ILE A 28 -6.43 -17.07 -9.99
N LEU A 29 -5.23 -16.82 -9.53
CA LEU A 29 -4.05 -16.48 -10.30
C LEU A 29 -2.99 -17.55 -10.04
N ASN A 30 -2.61 -18.31 -11.06
CA ASN A 30 -1.59 -19.37 -10.95
C ASN A 30 -1.77 -20.29 -9.72
N GLY A 31 -3.00 -20.80 -9.52
CA GLY A 31 -3.33 -21.78 -8.48
C GLY A 31 -3.62 -21.23 -7.09
N LYS A 32 -3.49 -19.91 -6.85
CA LYS A 32 -3.84 -19.24 -5.59
C LYS A 32 -4.85 -18.13 -5.82
N LYS A 33 -5.68 -17.85 -4.82
CA LYS A 33 -6.56 -16.68 -4.87
C LYS A 33 -5.75 -15.40 -4.71
N LEU A 34 -6.22 -14.33 -5.33
CA LEU A 34 -5.46 -13.08 -5.42
C LEU A 34 -5.06 -12.53 -4.04
N TYR A 35 -5.96 -12.61 -3.05
CA TYR A 35 -5.69 -12.13 -1.70
C TYR A 35 -4.62 -12.94 -0.96
N GLU A 36 -4.43 -14.22 -1.33
CA GLU A 36 -3.44 -15.08 -0.64
C GLU A 36 -2.02 -14.58 -0.85
N TYR A 37 -1.70 -14.06 -2.05
CA TYR A 37 -0.37 -13.53 -2.36
C TYR A 37 0.05 -12.42 -1.40
N ILE A 38 -0.77 -11.41 -1.23
CA ILE A 38 -0.40 -10.25 -0.41
C ILE A 38 -0.35 -10.59 1.08
N ILE A 39 -1.26 -11.46 1.56
CA ILE A 39 -1.24 -11.92 2.95
C ILE A 39 0.04 -12.73 3.23
N GLU A 40 0.39 -13.67 2.35
CA GLU A 40 1.60 -14.48 2.50
C GLU A 40 2.87 -13.61 2.42
N ASN A 41 2.94 -12.67 1.49
CA ASN A 41 4.09 -11.77 1.37
C ASN A 41 4.25 -10.86 2.59
N ALA A 42 3.15 -10.35 3.14
CA ALA A 42 3.17 -9.57 4.37
C ALA A 42 3.72 -10.41 5.56
N ILE A 43 3.26 -11.65 5.71
CA ILE A 43 3.74 -12.56 6.76
C ILE A 43 5.22 -12.90 6.55
N GLN A 44 5.61 -13.31 5.33
CA GLN A 44 6.99 -13.69 5.00
C GLN A 44 7.98 -12.53 5.15
N SER A 45 7.52 -11.29 5.03
CA SER A 45 8.36 -10.12 5.26
C SER A 45 8.86 -10.03 6.71
N ASN A 46 8.12 -10.61 7.66
CA ASN A 46 8.41 -10.52 9.09
C ASN A 46 8.71 -9.08 9.57
N SER A 47 8.02 -8.10 8.96
CA SER A 47 8.27 -6.68 9.15
C SER A 47 7.25 -6.01 10.06
N PHE A 48 6.15 -6.69 10.39
CA PHE A 48 5.04 -6.15 11.15
C PHE A 48 4.88 -6.87 12.48
N ASP A 49 4.62 -6.12 13.55
CA ASP A 49 4.28 -6.71 14.85
C ASP A 49 2.88 -7.35 14.80
N GLU A 50 1.96 -6.76 14.02
CA GLU A 50 0.62 -7.30 13.79
C GLU A 50 0.16 -7.09 12.35
N ILE A 51 -0.57 -8.07 11.81
CA ILE A 51 -1.21 -8.01 10.50
C ILE A 51 -2.72 -8.15 10.68
N TYR A 52 -3.45 -7.15 10.21
CA TYR A 52 -4.90 -7.08 10.26
C TYR A 52 -5.50 -7.22 8.86
N ILE A 53 -6.44 -8.13 8.70
CA ILE A 53 -7.22 -8.28 7.47
C ILE A 53 -8.58 -7.65 7.73
N ASP A 54 -8.86 -6.56 7.00
CA ASP A 54 -10.10 -5.82 7.06
C ASP A 54 -11.02 -6.32 5.94
N THR A 55 -11.99 -7.16 6.27
CA THR A 55 -12.81 -7.86 5.30
C THR A 55 -14.25 -8.07 5.76
N ASN A 56 -15.16 -8.18 4.79
CA ASN A 56 -16.54 -8.66 4.95
C ASN A 56 -16.76 -10.04 4.30
N SER A 57 -15.69 -10.73 3.93
CA SER A 57 -15.72 -12.09 3.34
C SER A 57 -15.39 -13.13 4.42
N GLU A 58 -16.30 -14.08 4.63
CA GLU A 58 -16.08 -15.20 5.54
C GLU A 58 -14.90 -16.06 5.10
N GLU A 59 -14.81 -16.37 3.79
CA GLU A 59 -13.70 -17.13 3.22
C GLU A 59 -12.34 -16.50 3.47
N VAL A 60 -12.21 -15.17 3.23
CA VAL A 60 -10.96 -14.44 3.49
C VAL A 60 -10.65 -14.42 4.99
N SER A 61 -11.68 -14.28 5.84
CA SER A 61 -11.54 -14.29 7.29
C SER A 61 -11.03 -15.63 7.81
N GLU A 62 -11.57 -16.74 7.32
CA GLU A 62 -11.11 -18.09 7.69
C GLU A 62 -9.66 -18.35 7.27
N TYR A 63 -9.33 -18.00 6.01
CA TYR A 63 -7.96 -18.11 5.52
C TYR A 63 -6.98 -17.29 6.38
N ALA A 64 -7.29 -16.04 6.64
CA ALA A 64 -6.43 -15.16 7.42
C ALA A 64 -6.25 -15.64 8.87
N LYS A 65 -7.30 -16.18 9.51
CA LYS A 65 -7.23 -16.80 10.83
C LYS A 65 -6.30 -18.03 10.81
N SER A 66 -6.36 -18.85 9.75
CA SER A 66 -5.46 -20.01 9.61
C SER A 66 -3.99 -19.63 9.49
N LYS A 67 -3.71 -18.39 9.08
CA LYS A 67 -2.36 -17.80 8.98
C LYS A 67 -2.00 -16.93 10.20
N SER A 68 -2.77 -16.98 11.28
CA SER A 68 -2.57 -16.19 12.50
C SER A 68 -2.67 -14.68 12.32
N CYS A 69 -3.33 -14.20 11.26
CA CYS A 69 -3.66 -12.80 11.09
C CYS A 69 -4.87 -12.42 11.95
N LYS A 70 -4.94 -11.17 12.37
CA LYS A 70 -6.10 -10.61 13.07
C LYS A 70 -7.16 -10.14 12.08
N ILE A 71 -8.42 -10.24 12.44
CA ILE A 71 -9.55 -9.86 11.58
C ILE A 71 -10.18 -8.57 12.10
N ILE A 72 -10.46 -7.67 11.17
CA ILE A 72 -11.35 -6.53 11.37
C ILE A 72 -12.60 -6.82 10.53
N GLU A 73 -13.72 -7.02 11.21
CA GLU A 73 -15.01 -7.12 10.53
C GLU A 73 -15.38 -5.75 9.97
N ARG A 74 -15.40 -5.66 8.65
CA ARG A 74 -15.68 -4.39 7.97
C ARG A 74 -17.13 -4.00 8.17
N LYS A 75 -17.37 -2.83 8.74
CA LYS A 75 -18.71 -2.25 8.85
C LYS A 75 -19.27 -1.92 7.47
N ASP A 76 -20.58 -2.09 7.30
CA ASP A 76 -21.28 -1.85 6.04
C ASP A 76 -21.05 -0.43 5.48
N GLU A 77 -20.90 0.57 6.34
CA GLU A 77 -20.59 1.95 5.96
C GLU A 77 -19.25 2.09 5.24
N LEU A 78 -18.24 1.31 5.66
CA LEU A 78 -16.89 1.27 5.05
C LEU A 78 -16.80 0.23 3.92
N ALA A 79 -17.79 -0.64 3.79
CA ALA A 79 -17.93 -1.55 2.66
C ALA A 79 -18.51 -0.84 1.42
N LYS A 80 -19.13 0.34 1.59
CA LYS A 80 -19.61 1.17 0.48
C LYS A 80 -18.42 1.64 -0.37
N ASN A 81 -18.67 1.79 -1.67
CA ASN A 81 -17.61 2.16 -2.65
C ASN A 81 -17.12 3.61 -2.52
N THR A 82 -17.70 4.39 -1.61
CA THR A 82 -17.29 5.76 -1.29
C THR A 82 -16.07 5.82 -0.35
N ALA A 83 -15.78 4.75 0.41
CA ALA A 83 -14.63 4.72 1.31
C ALA A 83 -13.34 4.48 0.53
N ASN A 84 -12.40 5.42 0.59
CA ASN A 84 -11.08 5.33 -0.04
C ASN A 84 -10.00 4.84 0.95
N GLY A 85 -8.75 4.69 0.46
CA GLY A 85 -7.64 4.21 1.28
C GLY A 85 -7.33 5.08 2.51
N ASN A 86 -7.53 6.40 2.42
CA ASN A 86 -7.35 7.31 3.55
C ASN A 86 -8.42 7.10 4.62
N ASP A 87 -9.68 6.92 4.22
CA ASP A 87 -10.80 6.69 5.14
C ASP A 87 -10.59 5.41 5.95
N LEU A 88 -10.17 4.33 5.27
CA LEU A 88 -9.85 3.07 5.90
C LEU A 88 -8.69 3.19 6.89
N LEU A 89 -7.60 3.84 6.50
CA LEU A 89 -6.42 3.97 7.36
C LEU A 89 -6.72 4.85 8.59
N ASN A 90 -7.49 5.91 8.43
CA ASN A 90 -7.96 6.73 9.55
C ASN A 90 -8.89 5.97 10.49
N TYR A 91 -9.73 5.08 9.95
CA TYR A 91 -10.56 4.19 10.76
C TYR A 91 -9.68 3.19 11.56
N HIS A 92 -8.67 2.60 10.91
CA HIS A 92 -7.73 1.69 11.59
C HIS A 92 -6.94 2.40 12.69
N LEU A 93 -6.52 3.65 12.48
CA LEU A 93 -5.89 4.46 13.53
C LEU A 93 -6.80 4.65 14.74
N LYS A 94 -8.11 4.86 14.53
CA LYS A 94 -9.09 4.99 15.63
C LYS A 94 -9.28 3.69 16.40
N LEU A 95 -9.31 2.56 15.70
CA LEU A 95 -9.45 1.25 16.34
C LEU A 95 -8.19 0.82 17.12
N PHE A 96 -7.02 1.12 16.58
CA PHE A 96 -5.73 0.67 17.10
C PHE A 96 -4.75 1.83 17.26
N PRO A 97 -4.95 2.72 18.25
CA PRO A 97 -4.18 3.97 18.33
C PRO A 97 -2.75 3.81 18.87
N ASN A 98 -2.30 2.59 19.20
CA ASN A 98 -1.08 2.37 19.98
C ASN A 98 0.14 1.96 19.14
N TYR A 99 0.04 1.92 17.81
CA TYR A 99 1.19 1.69 16.94
C TYR A 99 1.93 2.99 16.63
N ASP A 100 3.22 2.88 16.38
CA ASP A 100 4.06 4.01 15.96
C ASP A 100 3.96 4.24 14.44
N TYR A 101 3.79 3.14 13.66
CA TYR A 101 3.66 3.16 12.21
C TYR A 101 2.51 2.29 11.71
N TYR A 102 1.84 2.77 10.68
CA TYR A 102 0.69 2.16 10.03
C TYR A 102 1.02 1.87 8.56
N PHE A 103 0.87 0.63 8.15
CA PHE A 103 1.10 0.20 6.78
C PHE A 103 -0.21 -0.30 6.16
N GLN A 104 -0.35 -0.08 4.86
CA GLN A 104 -1.50 -0.52 4.09
C GLN A 104 -1.00 -1.26 2.85
N LEU A 105 -1.41 -2.51 2.68
CA LEU A 105 -1.11 -3.35 1.52
C LEU A 105 -2.41 -3.73 0.82
N PHE A 106 -2.34 -3.95 -0.50
CA PHE A 106 -3.53 -4.21 -1.31
C PHE A 106 -3.43 -5.52 -2.07
N ALA A 107 -4.53 -6.31 -2.06
CA ALA A 107 -4.63 -7.57 -2.78
C ALA A 107 -4.50 -7.43 -4.31
N THR A 108 -4.73 -6.23 -4.83
CA THR A 108 -4.60 -5.91 -6.26
C THR A 108 -3.15 -5.83 -6.74
N ALA A 109 -2.18 -5.85 -5.82
CA ALA A 109 -0.74 -5.89 -6.10
C ALA A 109 -0.13 -7.26 -5.75
N PRO A 110 -0.52 -8.34 -6.44
CA PRO A 110 -0.12 -9.72 -6.09
C PRO A 110 1.38 -9.97 -6.26
N PHE A 111 2.06 -9.17 -7.06
CA PHE A 111 3.49 -9.32 -7.36
C PHE A 111 4.39 -8.45 -6.50
N LEU A 112 3.82 -7.70 -5.54
CA LEU A 112 4.60 -6.94 -4.57
C LEU A 112 5.52 -7.87 -3.77
N GLN A 113 6.84 -7.67 -3.88
CA GLN A 113 7.83 -8.60 -3.35
C GLN A 113 8.00 -8.46 -1.84
N VAL A 114 8.33 -9.58 -1.20
CA VAL A 114 8.68 -9.64 0.23
C VAL A 114 9.83 -8.69 0.57
N ASN A 115 10.85 -8.60 -0.29
CA ASN A 115 11.99 -7.72 -0.07
C ASN A 115 11.59 -6.24 -0.14
N THR A 116 10.72 -5.87 -1.08
CA THR A 116 10.18 -4.50 -1.19
C THR A 116 9.46 -4.10 0.09
N ILE A 117 8.63 -4.99 0.65
CA ILE A 117 7.95 -4.75 1.93
C ILE A 117 8.98 -4.49 3.04
N LYS A 118 9.99 -5.36 3.18
CA LYS A 118 11.06 -5.20 4.17
C LYS A 118 11.78 -3.87 4.05
N GLU A 119 12.18 -3.52 2.84
CA GLU A 119 12.94 -2.29 2.59
C GLU A 119 12.11 -1.04 2.86
N CYS A 120 10.84 -1.01 2.44
CA CYS A 120 9.93 0.10 2.73
C CYS A 120 9.74 0.30 4.23
N VAL A 121 9.49 -0.79 4.98
CA VAL A 121 9.33 -0.72 6.43
C VAL A 121 10.61 -0.23 7.08
N ASN A 122 11.76 -0.85 6.78
CA ASN A 122 13.05 -0.47 7.35
C ASN A 122 13.40 0.99 7.03
N LYS A 123 13.11 1.45 5.81
CA LYS A 123 13.41 2.82 5.40
C LYS A 123 12.60 3.83 6.22
N LEU A 124 11.35 3.52 6.51
CA LEU A 124 10.48 4.42 7.27
C LEU A 124 10.77 4.42 8.77
N ILE A 125 10.97 3.24 9.39
CA ILE A 125 11.14 3.15 10.86
C ILE A 125 12.53 3.59 11.34
N ASN A 126 13.55 3.53 10.48
CA ASN A 126 14.95 3.83 10.82
C ASN A 126 15.40 5.22 10.36
N THR A 127 14.48 6.13 10.07
CA THR A 127 14.81 7.48 9.61
C THR A 127 14.03 8.55 10.38
N SER A 128 14.63 9.71 10.54
CA SER A 128 13.93 10.92 10.98
C SER A 128 13.59 11.89 9.83
N VAL A 129 14.00 11.54 8.60
CA VAL A 129 13.83 12.39 7.42
C VAL A 129 12.45 12.25 6.81
N TYR A 130 11.95 11.01 6.72
CA TYR A 130 10.68 10.69 6.07
C TYR A 130 9.59 10.41 7.10
N ASP A 131 8.37 10.82 6.79
CA ASP A 131 7.19 10.58 7.62
C ASP A 131 6.24 9.53 7.02
N SER A 132 6.49 9.17 5.75
CA SER A 132 5.70 8.18 5.01
C SER A 132 6.53 7.52 3.90
N VAL A 133 6.02 6.43 3.37
CA VAL A 133 6.61 5.67 2.24
C VAL A 133 5.51 5.12 1.35
N PHE A 134 5.75 5.07 0.05
CA PHE A 134 4.88 4.36 -0.88
C PHE A 134 5.68 3.79 -2.06
N THR A 135 5.12 2.75 -2.69
CA THR A 135 5.70 2.16 -3.88
C THR A 135 5.24 2.87 -5.15
N ALA A 136 6.16 3.10 -6.07
CA ALA A 136 5.92 3.81 -7.30
C ALA A 136 6.72 3.23 -8.48
N ILE A 137 6.28 3.56 -9.69
CA ILE A 137 7.03 3.29 -10.92
C ILE A 137 7.38 4.60 -11.60
N ALA A 138 8.60 4.67 -12.15
CA ALA A 138 9.08 5.81 -12.90
C ALA A 138 8.88 5.58 -14.41
N HIS A 139 8.20 6.51 -15.07
CA HIS A 139 7.97 6.50 -16.49
C HIS A 139 8.88 7.53 -17.20
N HIS A 140 9.77 7.04 -18.05
CA HIS A 140 10.60 7.88 -18.88
C HIS A 140 9.96 8.07 -20.25
N GLY A 141 9.74 9.31 -20.65
CA GLY A 141 9.10 9.64 -21.93
C GLY A 141 8.57 11.07 -21.95
N PHE A 142 7.88 11.40 -23.04
CA PHE A 142 7.26 12.72 -23.25
C PHE A 142 5.80 12.66 -22.79
N PHE A 143 5.46 13.32 -21.69
CA PHE A 143 4.14 13.25 -21.08
C PHE A 143 3.33 14.52 -21.29
N TRP A 144 2.04 14.33 -21.53
CA TRP A 144 1.04 15.37 -21.68
C TRP A 144 -0.11 15.15 -20.69
N PHE A 145 -0.63 16.24 -20.15
CA PHE A 145 -1.82 16.24 -19.30
C PHE A 145 -2.69 17.44 -19.66
N ASN A 146 -3.98 17.19 -19.96
CA ASN A 146 -4.93 18.23 -20.40
C ASN A 146 -4.33 19.15 -21.47
N GLU A 147 -3.84 18.56 -22.56
CA GLU A 147 -3.26 19.27 -23.71
C GLU A 147 -1.98 20.09 -23.41
N ASN A 148 -1.40 19.92 -22.21
CA ASN A 148 -0.17 20.59 -21.81
C ASN A 148 0.97 19.60 -21.61
N CYS A 149 2.18 19.99 -22.04
CA CYS A 149 3.39 19.23 -21.72
C CYS A 149 3.66 19.24 -20.22
N VAL A 150 3.96 18.06 -19.65
CA VAL A 150 4.20 17.91 -18.22
C VAL A 150 5.68 18.04 -17.86
N ASN A 151 6.56 17.36 -18.59
CA ASN A 151 7.95 17.16 -18.20
C ASN A 151 8.99 17.63 -19.22
N TYR A 152 8.58 18.32 -20.26
CA TYR A 152 9.50 18.92 -21.25
C TYR A 152 8.88 20.16 -21.92
N ARG A 153 9.68 20.88 -22.71
CA ARG A 153 9.23 21.98 -23.58
C ARG A 153 9.32 21.54 -25.03
N PRO A 154 8.22 21.57 -25.84
CA PRO A 154 8.24 21.09 -27.22
C PRO A 154 9.30 21.75 -28.12
N CYS A 155 9.62 23.02 -27.87
CA CYS A 155 10.63 23.77 -28.64
C CYS A 155 12.08 23.42 -28.29
N VAL A 156 12.29 22.72 -27.11
CA VAL A 156 13.61 22.29 -26.66
C VAL A 156 13.49 20.80 -26.33
N LEU A 157 13.70 19.95 -27.34
CA LEU A 157 13.52 18.51 -27.21
C LEU A 157 14.73 17.88 -26.54
N PRO A 158 14.61 17.46 -25.23
CA PRO A 158 15.70 16.77 -24.58
C PRO A 158 15.79 15.32 -25.06
N ARG A 159 16.94 14.67 -24.84
CA ARG A 159 17.02 13.22 -25.03
C ARG A 159 16.16 12.53 -23.97
N SER A 160 15.41 11.48 -24.34
CA SER A 160 14.48 10.78 -23.44
C SER A 160 15.15 10.29 -22.14
N GLN A 161 16.40 9.89 -22.21
CA GLN A 161 17.20 9.43 -21.07
C GLN A 161 17.60 10.53 -20.07
N ASP A 162 17.60 11.78 -20.51
CA ASP A 162 17.98 12.95 -19.69
C ASP A 162 16.74 13.62 -19.06
N MET A 163 15.56 13.10 -19.34
CA MET A 163 14.30 13.67 -18.84
C MET A 163 14.00 13.22 -17.42
N MET A 164 13.45 14.13 -16.64
CA MET A 164 12.85 13.77 -15.34
C MET A 164 11.67 12.81 -15.56
N PRO A 165 11.63 11.65 -14.91
CA PRO A 165 10.53 10.72 -15.04
C PRO A 165 9.24 11.28 -14.43
N VAL A 166 8.11 10.89 -14.99
CA VAL A 166 6.82 11.02 -14.32
C VAL A 166 6.63 9.80 -13.42
N VAL A 167 6.24 10.03 -12.17
CA VAL A 167 6.13 9.01 -11.15
C VAL A 167 4.66 8.65 -10.94
N GLU A 168 4.34 7.37 -11.02
CA GLU A 168 3.01 6.80 -10.77
C GLU A 168 3.02 5.97 -9.50
N GLU A 169 2.04 6.20 -8.58
CA GLU A 169 1.83 5.32 -7.43
C GLU A 169 1.35 3.94 -7.90
N THR A 170 1.97 2.86 -7.41
CA THR A 170 1.56 1.49 -7.79
C THR A 170 0.38 0.98 -7.00
N THR A 171 -0.11 1.73 -6.01
CA THR A 171 -1.16 1.33 -5.07
C THR A 171 -0.90 0.03 -4.29
N GLY A 172 0.32 -0.48 -4.33
CA GLY A 172 0.70 -1.74 -3.67
C GLY A 172 0.96 -1.62 -2.18
N LEU A 173 1.76 -0.61 -1.79
CA LEU A 173 2.17 -0.38 -0.40
C LEU A 173 2.17 1.10 -0.06
N TYR A 174 1.62 1.41 1.11
CA TYR A 174 1.74 2.71 1.79
C TYR A 174 2.13 2.47 3.25
N GLY A 175 3.00 3.32 3.77
CA GLY A 175 3.39 3.34 5.18
C GLY A 175 3.49 4.77 5.69
N ILE A 176 3.06 5.00 6.93
CA ILE A 176 3.05 6.35 7.51
C ILE A 176 3.24 6.29 9.03
N SER A 177 3.93 7.27 9.57
CA SER A 177 4.04 7.44 11.03
C SER A 177 2.69 7.85 11.63
N LYS A 178 2.45 7.45 12.87
CA LYS A 178 1.25 7.84 13.64
C LYS A 178 1.06 9.36 13.67
N SER A 179 2.13 10.09 13.90
CA SER A 179 2.09 11.56 14.00
C SER A 179 1.65 12.20 12.68
N ALA A 180 2.19 11.75 11.56
CA ALA A 180 1.82 12.25 10.24
C ALA A 180 0.38 11.86 9.88
N LEU A 181 -0.03 10.59 10.12
CA LEU A 181 -1.39 10.13 9.88
C LEU A 181 -2.41 10.92 10.71
N SER A 182 -2.10 11.16 11.98
CA SER A 182 -2.98 11.96 12.86
C SER A 182 -3.12 13.40 12.40
N LYS A 183 -2.04 13.97 11.87
CA LYS A 183 -1.99 15.38 11.42
C LYS A 183 -2.66 15.55 10.06
N TYR A 184 -2.29 14.76 9.08
CA TYR A 184 -2.70 14.97 7.68
C TYR A 184 -3.96 14.20 7.28
N LYS A 185 -4.36 13.18 8.05
CA LYS A 185 -5.50 12.29 7.74
C LYS A 185 -5.37 11.63 6.36
N CYS A 186 -4.15 11.45 5.89
CA CYS A 186 -3.81 10.92 4.59
C CYS A 186 -2.75 9.82 4.74
N ARG A 187 -2.76 8.82 3.86
CA ARG A 187 -1.77 7.72 3.83
C ARG A 187 -0.39 8.16 3.35
N ILE A 188 -0.27 9.37 2.81
CA ILE A 188 0.97 10.02 2.41
C ILE A 188 1.12 11.29 3.24
N GLY A 189 2.26 11.45 3.92
CA GLY A 189 2.57 12.61 4.74
C GLY A 189 3.21 13.75 3.94
N ALA A 190 3.87 14.67 4.65
CA ALA A 190 4.53 15.83 4.04
C ALA A 190 5.93 15.51 3.48
N LYS A 191 6.55 14.43 3.95
CA LYS A 191 7.91 14.02 3.56
C LYS A 191 7.93 12.53 3.18
N PRO A 192 7.29 12.15 2.06
CA PRO A 192 7.24 10.77 1.64
C PRO A 192 8.60 10.29 1.09
N TYR A 193 8.96 9.06 1.41
CA TYR A 193 9.96 8.31 0.68
C TYR A 193 9.30 7.56 -0.47
N ILE A 194 9.75 7.77 -1.70
CA ILE A 194 9.25 7.09 -2.88
C ILE A 194 10.14 5.87 -3.15
N TYR A 195 9.56 4.68 -3.01
CA TYR A 195 10.26 3.43 -3.31
C TYR A 195 9.92 2.98 -4.73
N TYR A 196 10.90 2.98 -5.60
CA TYR A 196 10.70 2.59 -7.00
C TYR A 196 10.76 1.07 -7.17
N VAL A 197 9.75 0.52 -7.82
CA VAL A 197 9.65 -0.90 -8.19
C VAL A 197 9.71 -1.07 -9.70
N ASP A 198 9.95 -2.30 -10.18
CA ASP A 198 9.92 -2.60 -11.60
C ASP A 198 8.49 -2.77 -12.15
N LYS A 199 8.37 -2.91 -13.48
CA LYS A 199 7.07 -3.01 -14.16
C LYS A 199 6.27 -4.24 -13.78
N PHE A 200 6.93 -5.34 -13.42
CA PHE A 200 6.26 -6.57 -13.03
C PHE A 200 5.66 -6.44 -11.62
N GLU A 201 6.46 -5.91 -10.71
CA GLU A 201 6.02 -5.67 -9.32
C GLU A 201 4.95 -4.58 -9.24
N ALA A 202 4.95 -3.63 -10.17
CA ALA A 202 3.98 -2.53 -10.26
C ALA A 202 2.60 -2.94 -10.79
N VAL A 203 2.40 -4.21 -11.19
CA VAL A 203 1.11 -4.64 -11.79
C VAL A 203 -0.01 -4.52 -10.76
N ASP A 204 -1.04 -3.78 -11.11
CA ASP A 204 -2.32 -3.67 -10.40
C ASP A 204 -3.42 -4.38 -11.22
N ILE A 205 -4.17 -5.29 -10.59
CA ILE A 205 -5.20 -6.14 -11.22
C ILE A 205 -6.60 -5.57 -10.97
#